data_30dabfeca7477fa2187d65dbdd1f6571
#
_entry.id   30dabfeca7477fa2187d65dbdd1f6571
#
_cell.length_a   1.000
_cell.length_b   1.000
_cell.length_c   1.000
_cell.angle_alpha   90.00
_cell.angle_beta   90.00
_cell.angle_gamma   90.00
#
_symmetry.space_group_name_H-M   'P 1'
#
loop_
_entity.id
_entity.type
_entity.pdbx_description
1 polymer ?
#
loop_
_entity_poly.entity_id
_entity_poly.type
_entity_poly.pdbx_seq_one_letter_code
_entity_poly.pdbx_strand_id
1 'polypeptide(L)'
;MITHVHGDHCYGLPGILASAAMGGRKAPLTIVAPAGIKTWLAATCEVTQLCLPFALEFIDSDDLPSVEFENIAVETFSLSHRVASYAYAFTERKVDAALDVAKLAQKGIPRGPLWGQLKQGIDIEFAGEPLRSQDYLIVKNTPRKVVVAGDNDQPDLLNEACAEAQVLVHEATYTEEMAEKAGDVGHSYAKLVAAFAESIKLPNLVLTHFSPRYQLSPHASPSIEDIRKEAECVYSGSLFLAKDFGEYILEKTGHFSEVVSE
;
A
#
# COMPACT_ATOMS: atom_id res chain seq x y z
N MET A 1 0.70 0.84 9.88
CA MET A 1 1.79 -0.10 9.54
C MET A 1 3.09 0.68 9.50
N ILE A 2 4.22 0.06 9.89
CA ILE A 2 5.55 0.67 9.90
C ILE A 2 6.49 -0.27 9.17
N THR A 3 7.21 0.25 8.19
CA THR A 3 8.04 -0.56 7.30
C THR A 3 9.32 -1.05 7.96
N HIS A 4 9.98 -0.22 8.76
CA HIS A 4 11.23 -0.56 9.45
C HIS A 4 11.52 0.39 10.62
N VAL A 5 12.61 0.14 11.35
CA VAL A 5 12.91 0.79 12.66
C VAL A 5 13.71 2.09 12.56
N HIS A 6 14.07 2.58 11.37
CA HIS A 6 14.77 3.86 11.28
C HIS A 6 13.89 5.03 11.73
N GLY A 7 14.51 6.09 12.25
CA GLY A 7 13.82 7.15 12.96
C GLY A 7 12.83 7.93 12.11
N ASP A 8 13.19 8.22 10.88
CA ASP A 8 12.35 8.92 9.90
C ASP A 8 11.09 8.15 9.50
N HIS A 9 11.05 6.83 9.80
CA HIS A 9 9.87 5.98 9.57
C HIS A 9 9.05 5.70 10.83
N CYS A 10 9.60 5.90 12.03
CA CYS A 10 8.91 5.52 13.26
C CYS A 10 8.80 6.62 14.34
N TYR A 11 9.66 7.66 14.36
CA TYR A 11 9.67 8.65 15.44
C TYR A 11 8.38 9.47 15.55
N GLY A 12 7.58 9.56 14.50
CA GLY A 12 6.26 10.18 14.56
C GLY A 12 5.20 9.37 15.31
N LEU A 13 5.40 8.06 15.53
CA LEU A 13 4.40 7.18 16.11
C LEU A 13 3.94 7.60 17.52
N PRO A 14 4.82 7.92 18.49
CA PRO A 14 4.37 8.36 19.82
C PRO A 14 3.49 9.61 19.75
N GLY A 15 3.79 10.56 18.86
CA GLY A 15 3.01 11.77 18.65
C GLY A 15 1.62 11.49 18.09
N ILE A 16 1.52 10.59 17.12
CA ILE A 16 0.23 10.14 16.55
C ILE A 16 -0.62 9.48 17.63
N LEU A 17 -0.05 8.60 18.45
CA LEU A 17 -0.76 7.93 19.55
C LEU A 17 -1.24 8.92 20.61
N ALA A 18 -0.39 9.88 21.01
CA ALA A 18 -0.76 10.95 21.94
C ALA A 18 -1.90 11.80 21.38
N SER A 19 -1.84 12.18 20.11
CA SER A 19 -2.89 12.96 19.44
C SER A 19 -4.21 12.19 19.37
N ALA A 20 -4.16 10.89 19.05
CA ALA A 20 -5.34 10.03 19.05
C ALA A 20 -5.97 9.91 20.45
N ALA A 21 -5.13 9.80 21.49
CA ALA A 21 -5.60 9.78 22.88
C ALA A 21 -6.28 11.10 23.29
N MET A 22 -5.67 12.25 22.95
CA MET A 22 -6.26 13.58 23.18
C MET A 22 -7.54 13.78 22.36
N GLY A 23 -7.64 13.22 21.17
CA GLY A 23 -8.83 13.21 20.32
C GLY A 23 -9.95 12.28 20.82
N GLY A 24 -9.75 11.63 21.98
CA GLY A 24 -10.78 10.82 22.65
C GLY A 24 -10.91 9.37 22.14
N ARG A 25 -9.93 8.85 21.40
CA ARG A 25 -9.94 7.44 20.96
C ARG A 25 -10.05 6.50 22.16
N LYS A 26 -10.95 5.51 22.05
CA LYS A 26 -11.11 4.42 23.03
C LYS A 26 -10.97 3.04 22.39
N ALA A 27 -11.26 2.94 21.08
CA ALA A 27 -11.14 1.68 20.35
C ALA A 27 -9.66 1.26 20.24
N PRO A 28 -9.35 -0.03 20.33
CA PRO A 28 -8.00 -0.56 20.14
C PRO A 28 -7.37 -0.08 18.84
N LEU A 29 -6.04 -0.02 18.81
CA LEU A 29 -5.27 0.30 17.62
C LEU A 29 -4.28 -0.83 17.34
N THR A 30 -4.39 -1.42 16.16
CA THR A 30 -3.45 -2.44 15.69
C THR A 30 -2.25 -1.77 15.01
N ILE A 31 -1.05 -2.16 15.42
CA ILE A 31 0.23 -1.75 14.82
C ILE A 31 0.86 -2.99 14.20
N VAL A 32 1.04 -2.97 12.88
CA VAL A 32 1.83 -3.96 12.15
C VAL A 32 3.21 -3.34 11.92
N ALA A 33 4.25 -3.98 12.44
CA ALA A 33 5.59 -3.43 12.42
C ALA A 33 6.63 -4.50 12.77
N PRO A 34 7.92 -4.30 12.43
CA PRO A 34 9.01 -5.14 12.95
C PRO A 34 9.03 -5.17 14.48
N ALA A 35 9.40 -6.30 15.08
CA ALA A 35 9.39 -6.52 16.53
C ALA A 35 10.08 -5.41 17.34
N GLY A 36 11.15 -4.81 16.81
CA GLY A 36 11.89 -3.73 17.44
C GLY A 36 11.03 -2.50 17.76
N ILE A 37 9.99 -2.21 16.97
CA ILE A 37 9.08 -1.08 17.20
C ILE A 37 8.30 -1.24 18.52
N LYS A 38 7.88 -2.45 18.85
CA LYS A 38 7.16 -2.70 20.11
C LYS A 38 8.02 -2.36 21.32
N THR A 39 9.27 -2.83 21.32
CA THR A 39 10.23 -2.59 22.40
C THR A 39 10.58 -1.12 22.52
N TRP A 40 10.88 -0.48 21.39
CA TRP A 40 11.21 0.94 21.34
C TRP A 40 10.04 1.82 21.82
N LEU A 41 8.81 1.53 21.36
CA LEU A 41 7.63 2.29 21.76
C LEU A 41 7.31 2.12 23.24
N ALA A 42 7.43 0.90 23.79
CA ALA A 42 7.22 0.65 25.21
C ALA A 42 8.19 1.48 26.09
N ALA A 43 9.49 1.49 25.75
CA ALA A 43 10.49 2.30 26.44
C ALA A 43 10.19 3.81 26.30
N THR A 44 9.77 4.25 25.12
CA THR A 44 9.39 5.64 24.87
C THR A 44 8.20 6.06 25.73
N CYS A 45 7.15 5.24 25.76
CA CYS A 45 5.97 5.51 26.59
C CYS A 45 6.32 5.58 28.09
N GLU A 46 7.19 4.69 28.57
CA GLU A 46 7.65 4.68 29.97
C GLU A 46 8.39 5.97 30.31
N VAL A 47 9.43 6.33 29.56
CA VAL A 47 10.26 7.51 29.81
C VAL A 47 9.47 8.81 29.68
N THR A 48 8.55 8.89 28.73
CA THR A 48 7.73 10.09 28.47
C THR A 48 6.45 10.12 29.29
N GLN A 49 6.18 9.08 30.09
CA GLN A 49 4.92 8.90 30.85
C GLN A 49 3.67 8.99 29.94
N LEU A 50 3.78 8.52 28.69
CA LEU A 50 2.67 8.50 27.75
C LEU A 50 1.67 7.40 28.13
N CYS A 51 0.54 7.80 28.67
CA CYS A 51 -0.57 6.92 29.00
C CYS A 51 -1.64 6.96 27.92
N LEU A 52 -1.94 5.81 27.32
CA LEU A 52 -2.96 5.69 26.28
C LEU A 52 -4.26 5.14 26.87
N PRO A 53 -5.42 5.77 26.59
CA PRO A 53 -6.72 5.31 27.10
C PRO A 53 -7.32 4.16 26.26
N PHE A 54 -6.54 3.57 25.35
CA PHE A 54 -6.90 2.46 24.47
C PHE A 54 -5.77 1.42 24.40
N ALA A 55 -6.12 0.19 24.07
CA ALA A 55 -5.16 -0.89 23.88
C ALA A 55 -4.37 -0.76 22.57
N LEU A 56 -3.09 -1.13 22.59
CA LEU A 56 -2.27 -1.35 21.40
C LEU A 56 -2.14 -2.84 21.15
N GLU A 57 -2.49 -3.27 19.95
CA GLU A 57 -2.35 -4.63 19.46
C GLU A 57 -1.17 -4.65 18.47
N PHE A 58 -0.12 -5.39 18.78
CA PHE A 58 1.04 -5.52 17.91
C PHE A 58 0.99 -6.82 17.12
N ILE A 59 1.21 -6.70 15.82
CA ILE A 59 1.43 -7.81 14.90
C ILE A 59 2.84 -7.62 14.32
N ASP A 60 3.69 -8.64 14.48
CA ASP A 60 5.03 -8.62 13.91
C ASP A 60 4.95 -8.81 12.40
N SER A 61 5.68 -7.97 11.66
CA SER A 61 5.71 -8.06 10.20
C SER A 61 6.36 -9.37 9.72
N ASP A 62 7.28 -9.96 10.51
CA ASP A 62 7.91 -11.25 10.19
C ASP A 62 6.92 -12.43 10.32
N ASP A 63 5.98 -12.34 11.25
CA ASP A 63 5.00 -13.40 11.51
C ASP A 63 3.74 -13.29 10.65
N LEU A 64 3.65 -12.25 9.80
CA LEU A 64 2.43 -11.91 9.11
C LEU A 64 2.53 -12.05 7.59
N PRO A 65 2.25 -13.22 7.02
CA PRO A 65 2.13 -13.33 5.56
C PRO A 65 0.95 -12.53 5.01
N SER A 66 -0.17 -12.47 5.75
CA SER A 66 -1.32 -11.62 5.38
C SER A 66 -2.23 -11.31 6.57
N VAL A 67 -2.86 -10.14 6.56
CA VAL A 67 -3.93 -9.75 7.51
C VAL A 67 -5.15 -9.26 6.73
N GLU A 68 -6.32 -9.74 7.14
CA GLU A 68 -7.58 -9.33 6.54
C GLU A 68 -8.32 -8.33 7.42
N PHE A 69 -8.62 -7.18 6.84
CA PHE A 69 -9.58 -6.22 7.38
C PHE A 69 -10.92 -6.36 6.65
N GLU A 70 -11.94 -5.64 7.09
CA GLU A 70 -13.29 -5.77 6.51
C GLU A 70 -13.32 -5.59 4.98
N ASN A 71 -12.57 -4.62 4.46
CA ASN A 71 -12.61 -4.24 3.05
C ASN A 71 -11.28 -4.40 2.32
N ILE A 72 -10.20 -4.67 3.03
CA ILE A 72 -8.82 -4.69 2.50
C ILE A 72 -8.11 -5.90 3.09
N ALA A 73 -7.41 -6.66 2.25
CA ALA A 73 -6.38 -7.60 2.65
C ALA A 73 -5.02 -6.91 2.54
N VAL A 74 -4.12 -7.19 3.46
CA VAL A 74 -2.75 -6.68 3.45
C VAL A 74 -1.79 -7.85 3.53
N GLU A 75 -0.88 -7.91 2.59
CA GLU A 75 0.21 -8.88 2.53
C GLU A 75 1.53 -8.18 2.82
N THR A 76 2.45 -8.88 3.49
CA THR A 76 3.75 -8.35 3.88
C THR A 76 4.85 -9.02 3.08
N PHE A 77 5.80 -8.24 2.57
CA PHE A 77 6.93 -8.71 1.78
C PHE A 77 8.23 -8.14 2.36
N SER A 78 9.23 -9.00 2.58
CA SER A 78 10.54 -8.59 3.06
C SER A 78 11.33 -7.88 1.96
N LEU A 79 12.04 -6.83 2.35
CA LEU A 79 12.86 -6.00 1.48
C LEU A 79 14.34 -6.08 1.87
N SER A 80 15.21 -5.58 0.99
CA SER A 80 16.64 -5.46 1.23
C SER A 80 16.99 -4.07 1.73
N HIS A 81 17.43 -3.99 2.96
CA HIS A 81 17.90 -2.77 3.59
C HIS A 81 18.86 -3.11 4.75
N ARG A 82 19.52 -2.11 5.38
CA ARG A 82 20.44 -2.33 6.50
C ARG A 82 19.79 -2.87 7.77
N VAL A 83 18.49 -2.74 7.90
CA VAL A 83 17.64 -3.34 8.94
C VAL A 83 16.47 -4.06 8.27
N ALA A 84 15.78 -4.93 9.00
CA ALA A 84 14.56 -5.56 8.48
C ALA A 84 13.59 -4.48 8.01
N SER A 85 13.26 -4.50 6.72
CA SER A 85 12.35 -3.57 6.04
C SER A 85 11.31 -4.34 5.26
N TYR A 86 10.10 -3.79 5.16
CA TYR A 86 8.94 -4.47 4.58
C TYR A 86 8.19 -3.57 3.62
N ALA A 87 7.60 -4.20 2.61
CA ALA A 87 6.52 -3.63 1.81
C ALA A 87 5.18 -4.21 2.26
N TYR A 88 4.13 -3.41 2.11
CA TYR A 88 2.75 -3.82 2.36
C TYR A 88 1.95 -3.68 1.08
N ALA A 89 1.34 -4.79 0.63
CA ALA A 89 0.43 -4.80 -0.50
C ALA A 89 -1.02 -4.76 0.00
N PHE A 90 -1.72 -3.70 -0.32
CA PHE A 90 -3.11 -3.46 0.05
C PHE A 90 -4.01 -3.87 -1.11
N THR A 91 -4.82 -4.92 -0.93
CA THR A 91 -5.74 -5.43 -1.96
C THR A 91 -7.19 -5.27 -1.51
N GLU A 92 -8.02 -4.68 -2.36
CA GLU A 92 -9.46 -4.54 -2.12
C GLU A 92 -10.15 -5.92 -2.07
N ARG A 93 -10.91 -6.20 -1.01
CA ARG A 93 -11.61 -7.49 -0.85
C ARG A 93 -13.02 -7.50 -1.42
N LYS A 94 -13.70 -6.36 -1.37
CA LYS A 94 -15.08 -6.22 -1.84
C LYS A 94 -15.09 -5.50 -3.18
N VAL A 95 -15.14 -6.29 -4.25
CA VAL A 95 -15.26 -5.76 -5.61
C VAL A 95 -16.75 -5.65 -5.99
N ASP A 96 -17.12 -4.58 -6.68
CA ASP A 96 -18.49 -4.42 -7.16
C ASP A 96 -18.84 -5.56 -8.13
N ALA A 97 -19.84 -6.34 -7.74
CA ALA A 97 -20.39 -7.40 -8.57
C ALA A 97 -21.84 -7.10 -8.94
N ALA A 98 -22.19 -7.42 -10.16
CA ALA A 98 -23.58 -7.43 -10.62
C ALA A 98 -24.09 -8.85 -10.69
N LEU A 99 -25.40 -9.02 -10.48
CA LEU A 99 -26.03 -10.31 -10.75
C LEU A 99 -26.02 -10.62 -12.25
N ASP A 100 -25.68 -11.85 -12.61
CA ASP A 100 -25.89 -12.39 -13.94
C ASP A 100 -27.39 -12.67 -14.15
N VAL A 101 -28.10 -11.63 -14.57
CA VAL A 101 -29.53 -11.67 -14.77
C VAL A 101 -29.92 -12.71 -15.82
N ALA A 102 -29.07 -12.92 -16.84
CA ALA A 102 -29.36 -13.92 -17.90
C ALA A 102 -29.28 -15.33 -17.32
N LYS A 103 -28.25 -15.62 -16.55
CA LYS A 103 -28.07 -16.94 -15.89
C LYS A 103 -29.17 -17.22 -14.87
N LEU A 104 -29.57 -16.21 -14.09
CA LEU A 104 -30.66 -16.31 -13.14
C LEU A 104 -32.01 -16.60 -13.85
N ALA A 105 -32.26 -15.93 -14.97
CA ALA A 105 -33.48 -16.18 -15.78
C ALA A 105 -33.47 -17.57 -16.40
N GLN A 106 -32.36 -18.04 -16.95
CA GLN A 106 -32.22 -19.41 -17.49
C GLN A 106 -32.48 -20.48 -16.42
N LYS A 107 -32.05 -20.23 -15.15
CA LYS A 107 -32.29 -21.14 -14.02
C LYS A 107 -33.75 -21.02 -13.48
N GLY A 108 -34.53 -20.07 -13.97
CA GLY A 108 -35.93 -19.85 -13.55
C GLY A 108 -36.06 -19.19 -12.17
N ILE A 109 -35.00 -18.53 -11.65
CA ILE A 109 -35.02 -17.87 -10.35
C ILE A 109 -35.74 -16.52 -10.48
N PRO A 110 -36.91 -16.32 -9.85
CA PRO A 110 -37.67 -15.08 -9.97
C PRO A 110 -36.94 -13.93 -9.25
N ARG A 111 -37.15 -12.70 -9.76
CA ARG A 111 -36.69 -11.50 -9.09
C ARG A 111 -37.32 -11.40 -7.70
N GLY A 112 -36.47 -11.14 -6.70
CA GLY A 112 -36.93 -11.04 -5.30
C GLY A 112 -35.83 -11.21 -4.27
N PRO A 113 -36.16 -11.59 -3.04
CA PRO A 113 -35.21 -11.70 -1.93
C PRO A 113 -34.01 -12.60 -2.21
N LEU A 114 -34.20 -13.69 -2.96
CA LEU A 114 -33.10 -14.61 -3.34
C LEU A 114 -32.02 -13.92 -4.18
N TRP A 115 -32.41 -12.99 -5.07
CA TRP A 115 -31.44 -12.17 -5.81
C TRP A 115 -30.65 -11.26 -4.88
N GLY A 116 -31.30 -10.71 -3.83
CA GLY A 116 -30.64 -9.91 -2.81
C GLY A 116 -29.57 -10.71 -2.04
N GLN A 117 -29.91 -11.94 -1.66
CA GLN A 117 -28.98 -12.85 -0.97
C GLN A 117 -27.78 -13.21 -1.85
N LEU A 118 -28.02 -13.62 -3.10
CA LEU A 118 -26.95 -13.91 -4.06
C LEU A 118 -26.04 -12.70 -4.28
N LYS A 119 -26.62 -11.49 -4.40
CA LYS A 119 -25.85 -10.25 -4.57
C LYS A 119 -24.96 -9.93 -3.34
N GLN A 120 -25.38 -10.35 -2.15
CA GLN A 120 -24.62 -10.20 -0.91
C GLN A 120 -23.56 -11.30 -0.70
N GLY A 121 -23.40 -12.21 -1.67
CA GLY A 121 -22.47 -13.33 -1.56
C GLY A 121 -23.00 -14.49 -0.72
N ILE A 122 -24.32 -14.54 -0.44
CA ILE A 122 -24.95 -15.60 0.35
C ILE A 122 -25.43 -16.69 -0.61
N ASP A 123 -24.98 -17.91 -0.38
CA ASP A 123 -25.45 -19.09 -1.09
C ASP A 123 -26.90 -19.38 -0.71
N ILE A 124 -27.71 -19.83 -1.68
CA ILE A 124 -29.14 -20.08 -1.48
C ILE A 124 -29.50 -21.50 -1.90
N GLU A 125 -30.68 -21.94 -1.51
CA GLU A 125 -31.33 -23.14 -2.05
C GLU A 125 -32.53 -22.73 -2.93
N PHE A 126 -32.60 -23.27 -4.14
CA PHE A 126 -33.71 -23.05 -5.04
C PHE A 126 -34.12 -24.35 -5.72
N ALA A 127 -35.41 -24.71 -5.61
CA ALA A 127 -35.99 -25.95 -6.15
C ALA A 127 -35.26 -27.24 -5.67
N GLY A 128 -34.71 -27.24 -4.42
CA GLY A 128 -34.02 -28.38 -3.86
C GLY A 128 -32.54 -28.48 -4.29
N GLU A 129 -32.02 -27.48 -5.04
CA GLU A 129 -30.63 -27.43 -5.44
C GLU A 129 -29.88 -26.29 -4.73
N PRO A 130 -28.68 -26.54 -4.16
CA PRO A 130 -27.83 -25.49 -3.60
C PRO A 130 -27.23 -24.67 -4.76
N LEU A 131 -27.31 -23.36 -4.66
CA LEU A 131 -26.78 -22.41 -5.63
C LEU A 131 -25.70 -21.54 -4.94
N ARG A 132 -24.50 -21.56 -5.50
CA ARG A 132 -23.40 -20.73 -4.99
C ARG A 132 -23.54 -19.32 -5.55
N SER A 133 -23.50 -18.34 -4.67
CA SER A 133 -23.61 -16.92 -5.04
C SER A 133 -22.57 -16.50 -6.08
N GLN A 134 -21.34 -16.96 -5.94
CA GLN A 134 -20.25 -16.67 -6.88
C GLN A 134 -20.54 -17.08 -8.34
N ASP A 135 -21.37 -18.12 -8.54
CA ASP A 135 -21.71 -18.59 -9.88
C ASP A 135 -22.69 -17.66 -10.62
N TYR A 136 -23.35 -16.75 -9.89
CA TYR A 136 -24.35 -15.80 -10.39
C TYR A 136 -23.92 -14.35 -10.27
N LEU A 137 -22.64 -14.11 -9.97
CA LEU A 137 -22.06 -12.77 -9.89
C LEU A 137 -21.13 -12.53 -11.08
N ILE A 138 -21.30 -11.38 -11.71
CA ILE A 138 -20.36 -10.84 -12.70
C ILE A 138 -19.54 -9.76 -11.97
N VAL A 139 -18.28 -10.03 -11.74
CA VAL A 139 -17.33 -9.04 -11.20
C VAL A 139 -17.12 -7.96 -12.25
N LYS A 140 -17.39 -6.71 -11.90
CA LYS A 140 -17.35 -5.59 -12.85
C LYS A 140 -15.96 -4.94 -12.94
N ASN A 141 -15.21 -5.00 -11.87
CA ASN A 141 -13.91 -4.32 -11.77
C ASN A 141 -12.87 -5.29 -11.20
N THR A 142 -11.63 -5.10 -11.60
CA THR A 142 -10.50 -5.76 -10.95
C THR A 142 -10.33 -5.19 -9.54
N PRO A 143 -9.99 -6.01 -8.52
CA PRO A 143 -9.62 -5.50 -7.20
C PRO A 143 -8.53 -4.45 -7.32
N ARG A 144 -8.66 -3.33 -6.61
CA ARG A 144 -7.58 -2.36 -6.55
C ARG A 144 -6.48 -2.89 -5.65
N LYS A 145 -5.24 -2.82 -6.12
CA LYS A 145 -4.06 -3.23 -5.38
C LYS A 145 -3.01 -2.13 -5.42
N VAL A 146 -2.56 -1.70 -4.24
CA VAL A 146 -1.51 -0.69 -4.04
C VAL A 146 -0.42 -1.32 -3.20
N VAL A 147 0.83 -1.21 -3.64
CA VAL A 147 2.00 -1.65 -2.90
C VAL A 147 2.73 -0.43 -2.36
N VAL A 148 3.00 -0.41 -1.05
CA VAL A 148 3.79 0.63 -0.39
C VAL A 148 5.03 0.00 0.19
N ALA A 149 6.18 0.31 -0.39
CA ALA A 149 7.47 -0.21 0.03
C ALA A 149 8.11 0.69 1.11
N GLY A 150 8.86 0.06 2.01
CA GLY A 150 9.86 0.73 2.81
C GLY A 150 11.16 0.95 2.02
N ASP A 151 12.23 1.32 2.73
CA ASP A 151 13.56 1.46 2.14
C ASP A 151 14.04 0.13 1.60
N ASN A 152 14.58 0.15 0.38
CA ASN A 152 14.88 -1.05 -0.37
C ASN A 152 15.87 -0.77 -1.50
N ASP A 153 17.00 -1.47 -1.52
CA ASP A 153 18.01 -1.36 -2.58
C ASP A 153 17.84 -2.40 -3.70
N GLN A 154 16.85 -3.31 -3.58
CA GLN A 154 16.59 -4.38 -4.55
C GLN A 154 15.11 -4.41 -4.97
N PRO A 155 14.68 -3.53 -5.91
CA PRO A 155 13.27 -3.47 -6.34
C PRO A 155 12.70 -4.79 -6.86
N ASP A 156 13.53 -5.68 -7.42
CA ASP A 156 13.10 -6.98 -7.94
C ASP A 156 12.48 -7.91 -6.88
N LEU A 157 12.75 -7.68 -5.59
CA LEU A 157 12.09 -8.39 -4.48
C LEU A 157 10.57 -8.13 -4.45
N LEU A 158 10.11 -7.07 -5.12
CA LEU A 158 8.69 -6.70 -5.19
C LEU A 158 7.94 -7.37 -6.36
N ASN A 159 8.55 -8.26 -7.13
CA ASN A 159 7.89 -8.92 -8.26
C ASN A 159 6.55 -9.58 -7.85
N GLU A 160 6.54 -10.35 -6.76
CA GLU A 160 5.34 -11.00 -6.25
C GLU A 160 4.34 -9.99 -5.68
N ALA A 161 4.81 -9.04 -4.88
CA ALA A 161 3.97 -7.97 -4.31
C ALA A 161 3.26 -7.17 -5.39
N CYS A 162 3.96 -6.85 -6.49
CA CYS A 162 3.46 -6.05 -7.60
C CYS A 162 2.63 -6.84 -8.62
N ALA A 163 2.50 -8.17 -8.48
CA ALA A 163 1.62 -8.94 -9.33
C ALA A 163 0.18 -8.37 -9.24
N GLU A 164 -0.37 -7.98 -10.39
CA GLU A 164 -1.69 -7.33 -10.53
C GLU A 164 -1.85 -5.96 -9.80
N ALA A 165 -0.76 -5.37 -9.29
CA ALA A 165 -0.82 -4.06 -8.67
C ALA A 165 -1.05 -2.96 -9.70
N GLN A 166 -1.86 -1.96 -9.35
CA GLN A 166 -2.04 -0.76 -10.16
C GLN A 166 -1.08 0.36 -9.76
N VAL A 167 -0.58 0.35 -8.52
CA VAL A 167 0.31 1.39 -7.99
C VAL A 167 1.40 0.77 -7.15
N LEU A 168 2.64 1.21 -7.36
CA LEU A 168 3.77 1.01 -6.45
C LEU A 168 4.22 2.37 -5.92
N VAL A 169 4.33 2.48 -4.61
CA VAL A 169 5.02 3.57 -3.91
C VAL A 169 6.36 3.04 -3.45
N HIS A 170 7.47 3.63 -3.94
CA HIS A 170 8.82 3.16 -3.66
C HIS A 170 9.78 4.34 -3.44
N GLU A 171 10.76 4.14 -2.58
CA GLU A 171 11.84 5.12 -2.43
C GLU A 171 12.66 5.30 -3.70
N ALA A 172 13.16 6.50 -3.90
CA ALA A 172 14.17 6.83 -4.92
C ALA A 172 15.07 7.91 -4.34
N THR A 173 15.86 7.49 -3.35
CA THR A 173 16.66 8.40 -2.53
C THR A 173 17.70 9.13 -3.36
N TYR A 174 18.16 8.53 -4.46
CA TYR A 174 19.25 9.04 -5.31
C TYR A 174 18.94 9.01 -6.80
N THR A 175 19.82 9.63 -7.59
CA THR A 175 19.97 9.41 -9.03
C THR A 175 21.07 8.37 -9.30
N GLU A 176 21.15 7.87 -10.55
CA GLU A 176 22.16 6.89 -10.99
C GLU A 176 23.61 7.35 -10.72
N GLU A 177 23.89 8.66 -10.78
CA GLU A 177 25.21 9.21 -10.43
C GLU A 177 25.66 8.83 -9.01
N MET A 178 24.71 8.51 -8.12
CA MET A 178 24.94 8.11 -6.74
C MET A 178 24.69 6.62 -6.50
N ALA A 179 24.63 5.78 -7.55
CA ALA A 179 24.28 4.37 -7.45
C ALA A 179 25.16 3.59 -6.48
N GLU A 180 26.48 3.81 -6.48
CA GLU A 180 27.43 3.18 -5.55
C GLU A 180 27.07 3.53 -4.11
N LYS A 181 26.89 4.82 -3.82
CA LYS A 181 26.50 5.27 -2.49
C LYS A 181 25.12 4.76 -2.09
N ALA A 182 24.17 4.70 -3.02
CA ALA A 182 22.84 4.17 -2.77
C ALA A 182 22.92 2.72 -2.26
N GLY A 183 23.66 1.85 -2.95
CA GLY A 183 23.90 0.48 -2.54
C GLY A 183 24.61 0.37 -1.18
N ASP A 184 25.65 1.18 -0.93
CA ASP A 184 26.39 1.18 0.35
C ASP A 184 25.50 1.47 1.57
N VAL A 185 24.44 2.25 1.39
CA VAL A 185 23.52 2.65 2.45
C VAL A 185 22.16 1.92 2.39
N GLY A 186 21.99 0.99 1.45
CA GLY A 186 20.79 0.15 1.33
C GLY A 186 19.59 0.89 0.74
N HIS A 187 19.83 1.81 -0.21
CA HIS A 187 18.78 2.58 -0.90
C HIS A 187 18.81 2.38 -2.41
N SER A 188 17.73 2.77 -3.06
CA SER A 188 17.58 2.78 -4.50
C SER A 188 17.86 4.15 -5.12
N TYR A 189 18.03 4.15 -6.42
CA TYR A 189 18.04 5.35 -7.25
C TYR A 189 16.93 5.30 -8.32
N ALA A 190 16.53 6.46 -8.81
CA ALA A 190 15.31 6.62 -9.59
C ALA A 190 15.25 5.70 -10.83
N LYS A 191 16.34 5.60 -11.59
CA LYS A 191 16.40 4.75 -12.79
C LYS A 191 16.25 3.26 -12.48
N LEU A 192 16.81 2.78 -11.36
CA LEU A 192 16.70 1.38 -10.95
C LEU A 192 15.25 1.01 -10.68
N VAL A 193 14.56 1.83 -9.87
CA VAL A 193 13.15 1.61 -9.53
C VAL A 193 12.24 1.74 -10.76
N ALA A 194 12.51 2.74 -11.60
CA ALA A 194 11.77 2.97 -12.83
C ALA A 194 11.95 1.83 -13.85
N ALA A 195 13.16 1.28 -13.97
CA ALA A 195 13.43 0.12 -14.83
C ALA A 195 12.73 -1.14 -14.34
N PHE A 196 12.68 -1.36 -13.03
CA PHE A 196 11.87 -2.43 -12.43
C PHE A 196 10.39 -2.25 -12.78
N ALA A 197 9.81 -1.07 -12.53
CA ALA A 197 8.42 -0.77 -12.85
C ALA A 197 8.07 -1.00 -14.32
N GLU A 198 8.97 -0.60 -15.25
CA GLU A 198 8.82 -0.86 -16.68
C GLU A 198 8.85 -2.35 -17.01
N SER A 199 9.76 -3.12 -16.39
CA SER A 199 9.93 -4.55 -16.66
C SER A 199 8.67 -5.35 -16.37
N ILE A 200 7.93 -4.96 -15.32
CA ILE A 200 6.66 -5.59 -14.89
C ILE A 200 5.43 -4.90 -15.49
N LYS A 201 5.60 -3.88 -16.33
CA LYS A 201 4.52 -3.08 -16.94
C LYS A 201 3.57 -2.50 -15.91
N LEU A 202 4.12 -2.02 -14.79
CA LEU A 202 3.34 -1.38 -13.74
C LEU A 202 2.62 -0.14 -14.29
N PRO A 203 1.30 0.05 -14.07
CA PRO A 203 0.59 1.21 -14.61
C PRO A 203 1.01 2.55 -14.00
N ASN A 204 1.24 2.59 -12.66
CA ASN A 204 1.53 3.83 -11.96
C ASN A 204 2.66 3.64 -10.94
N LEU A 205 3.66 4.49 -11.00
CA LEU A 205 4.79 4.54 -10.08
C LEU A 205 4.80 5.86 -9.32
N VAL A 206 4.82 5.79 -7.99
CA VAL A 206 5.01 6.94 -7.10
C VAL A 206 6.38 6.83 -6.47
N LEU A 207 7.29 7.74 -6.80
CA LEU A 207 8.60 7.84 -6.16
C LEU A 207 8.51 8.74 -4.93
N THR A 208 9.21 8.36 -3.88
CA THR A 208 9.23 9.07 -2.59
C THR A 208 10.62 8.99 -1.93
N HIS A 209 10.76 9.48 -0.70
CA HIS A 209 11.97 9.36 0.11
C HIS A 209 13.22 9.97 -0.55
N PHE A 210 13.09 11.17 -1.10
CA PHE A 210 14.18 11.84 -1.81
C PHE A 210 15.23 12.39 -0.84
N SER A 211 16.51 12.20 -1.15
CA SER A 211 17.60 12.84 -0.38
C SER A 211 17.43 14.37 -0.37
N PRO A 212 17.63 15.04 0.77
CA PRO A 212 17.57 16.51 0.89
C PRO A 212 18.50 17.28 -0.06
N ARG A 213 19.43 16.61 -0.71
CA ARG A 213 20.30 17.21 -1.74
C ARG A 213 19.52 17.67 -2.98
N TYR A 214 18.41 16.95 -3.31
CA TYR A 214 17.57 17.28 -4.46
C TYR A 214 16.58 18.37 -4.08
N GLN A 215 16.88 19.59 -4.48
CA GLN A 215 16.09 20.77 -4.13
C GLN A 215 14.80 20.83 -4.95
N LEU A 216 13.75 21.43 -4.36
CA LEU A 216 12.47 21.61 -5.04
C LEU A 216 12.53 22.63 -6.20
N SER A 217 13.51 23.55 -6.15
CA SER A 217 13.68 24.54 -7.21
C SER A 217 14.16 23.86 -8.51
N PRO A 218 13.45 24.03 -9.64
CA PRO A 218 13.87 23.43 -10.91
C PRO A 218 15.17 24.05 -11.47
N HIS A 219 15.63 25.16 -10.90
CA HIS A 219 16.89 25.83 -11.27
C HIS A 219 18.07 25.38 -10.41
N ALA A 220 17.83 24.56 -9.39
CA ALA A 220 18.89 23.98 -8.57
C ALA A 220 19.54 22.79 -9.28
N SER A 221 20.79 22.49 -8.87
CA SER A 221 21.48 21.27 -9.31
C SER A 221 22.23 20.69 -8.10
N PRO A 222 21.89 19.48 -7.66
CA PRO A 222 20.79 18.63 -8.15
C PRO A 222 19.40 19.11 -7.68
N SER A 223 18.39 18.77 -8.46
CA SER A 223 16.97 19.08 -8.19
C SER A 223 16.09 17.84 -8.23
N ILE A 224 14.89 17.95 -7.72
CA ILE A 224 13.88 16.88 -7.79
C ILE A 224 13.53 16.53 -9.26
N GLU A 225 13.68 17.48 -10.18
CA GLU A 225 13.46 17.26 -11.60
C GLU A 225 14.51 16.33 -12.23
N ASP A 226 15.68 16.18 -11.61
CA ASP A 226 16.70 15.22 -12.08
C ASP A 226 16.25 13.78 -11.77
N ILE A 227 15.62 13.55 -10.60
CA ILE A 227 14.94 12.29 -10.26
C ILE A 227 13.85 11.97 -11.29
N ARG A 228 13.00 12.96 -11.62
CA ARG A 228 11.91 12.80 -12.60
C ARG A 228 12.46 12.41 -13.98
N LYS A 229 13.37 13.19 -14.52
CA LYS A 229 13.96 12.97 -15.84
C LYS A 229 14.61 11.61 -15.97
N GLU A 230 15.33 11.19 -14.91
CA GLU A 230 16.00 9.90 -14.90
C GLU A 230 14.99 8.74 -14.97
N ALA A 231 13.92 8.81 -14.18
CA ALA A 231 12.87 7.79 -14.18
C ALA A 231 12.11 7.77 -15.51
N GLU A 232 11.73 8.93 -16.05
CA GLU A 232 11.02 9.08 -17.34
C GLU A 232 11.82 8.57 -18.54
N CYS A 233 13.16 8.52 -18.45
CA CYS A 233 13.99 7.95 -19.52
C CYS A 233 13.77 6.44 -19.74
N VAL A 234 13.27 5.72 -18.74
CA VAL A 234 13.17 4.26 -18.77
C VAL A 234 11.77 3.72 -18.48
N TYR A 235 10.88 4.53 -17.92
CA TYR A 235 9.52 4.13 -17.53
C TYR A 235 8.48 4.82 -18.39
N SER A 236 7.60 4.04 -19.00
CA SER A 236 6.56 4.51 -19.93
C SER A 236 5.17 4.65 -19.29
N GLY A 237 5.00 4.16 -18.06
CA GLY A 237 3.76 4.29 -17.30
C GLY A 237 3.59 5.69 -16.67
N SER A 238 2.57 5.84 -15.81
CA SER A 238 2.32 7.13 -15.13
C SER A 238 3.27 7.31 -13.95
N LEU A 239 4.11 8.34 -14.00
CA LEU A 239 5.09 8.66 -12.95
C LEU A 239 4.62 9.83 -12.08
N PHE A 240 4.70 9.64 -10.77
CA PHE A 240 4.41 10.65 -9.74
C PHE A 240 5.60 10.80 -8.80
N LEU A 241 5.91 12.03 -8.42
CA LEU A 241 6.85 12.32 -7.34
C LEU A 241 6.05 12.76 -6.11
N ALA A 242 6.15 12.01 -5.02
CA ALA A 242 5.43 12.29 -3.80
C ALA A 242 5.84 13.65 -3.21
N LYS A 243 4.88 14.34 -2.62
CA LYS A 243 5.05 15.60 -1.90
C LYS A 243 4.46 15.46 -0.50
N ASP A 244 5.00 16.22 0.44
CA ASP A 244 4.41 16.33 1.77
C ASP A 244 2.95 16.79 1.65
N PHE A 245 2.05 16.07 2.35
CA PHE A 245 0.61 16.28 2.30
C PHE A 245 -0.04 16.06 0.92
N GLY A 246 0.68 15.49 -0.05
CA GLY A 246 0.10 15.09 -1.33
C GLY A 246 -0.91 13.96 -1.16
N GLU A 247 -2.07 14.11 -1.78
CA GLU A 247 -3.13 13.10 -1.79
C GLU A 247 -3.24 12.47 -3.18
N TYR A 248 -3.41 11.16 -3.22
CA TYR A 248 -3.52 10.39 -4.46
C TYR A 248 -4.73 9.47 -4.38
N ILE A 249 -5.46 9.34 -5.48
CA ILE A 249 -6.65 8.50 -5.57
C ILE A 249 -6.48 7.45 -6.67
N LEU A 250 -6.67 6.18 -6.31
CA LEU A 250 -6.89 5.09 -7.25
C LEU A 250 -8.39 4.82 -7.36
N GLU A 251 -8.98 5.19 -8.47
CA GLU A 251 -10.40 4.99 -8.73
C GLU A 251 -10.73 3.52 -9.06
N LYS A 252 -12.01 3.14 -8.96
CA LYS A 252 -12.49 1.80 -9.36
C LYS A 252 -12.29 1.50 -10.86
N THR A 253 -12.12 2.52 -11.66
CA THR A 253 -11.81 2.44 -13.09
C THR A 253 -10.36 2.02 -13.36
N GLY A 254 -9.49 2.04 -12.32
CA GLY A 254 -8.06 1.87 -12.44
C GLY A 254 -7.31 3.17 -12.72
N HIS A 255 -8.02 4.30 -12.88
CA HIS A 255 -7.38 5.60 -13.03
C HIS A 255 -6.75 6.05 -11.71
N PHE A 256 -5.49 6.49 -11.79
CA PHE A 256 -4.73 7.00 -10.64
C PHE A 256 -4.34 8.45 -10.88
N SER A 257 -4.56 9.31 -9.91
CA SER A 257 -4.29 10.74 -10.03
C SER A 257 -3.90 11.37 -8.70
N GLU A 258 -3.13 12.47 -8.76
CA GLU A 258 -2.88 13.38 -7.63
C GLU A 258 -4.12 14.27 -7.44
N VAL A 259 -4.56 14.44 -6.20
CA VAL A 259 -5.63 15.39 -5.83
C VAL A 259 -5.03 16.77 -5.78
N VAL A 260 -5.47 17.64 -6.66
CA VAL A 260 -5.09 19.07 -6.61
C VAL A 260 -6.00 19.74 -5.59
N SER A 261 -5.43 20.12 -4.42
CA SER A 261 -6.14 20.97 -3.46
C SER A 261 -6.34 22.35 -4.09
N GLU A 262 -7.58 22.81 -4.17
CA GLU A 262 -7.92 24.19 -4.58
C GLU A 262 -7.42 25.24 -3.56
#